data_487aa63719fcb5bd653a9f8038bd0b8a
#
_entry.id   487aa63719fcb5bd653a9f8038bd0b8a
#
_cell.length_a   1.000
_cell.length_b   1.000
_cell.length_c   1.000
_cell.angle_alpha   90.00
_cell.angle_beta   90.00
_cell.angle_gamma   90.00
#
_symmetry.space_group_name_H-M   'P 1'
#
loop_
_entity.id
_entity.type
_entity.pdbx_description
1 polymer ?
#
loop_
_entity_poly.entity_id
_entity_poly.type
_entity_poly.pdbx_seq_one_letter_code
_entity_poly.pdbx_strand_id
1 'polypeptide(L)'
;LEAKNVEFGYFNYVEEEVQVIADAEQITRVIHNIVNNSVKYMDKEKGKINLRIKDVGDFVQVEIEDNGKGIAAKDLPNIFERFYRTDASRNSSKGGSGIGLSIVKKIIEEHGGKIWATSRENTGTTMYFVLRKYQEVPVNE
;
A
#
# COMPACT_ATOMS: atom_id res chain seq x y z
N LEU A 1 -20.31 -12.63 -9.71
CA LEU A 1 -19.39 -11.58 -9.24
C LEU A 1 -19.46 -10.39 -10.17
N GLU A 2 -19.95 -9.29 -9.65
CA GLU A 2 -19.93 -8.05 -10.40
C GLU A 2 -18.52 -7.50 -10.41
N ALA A 3 -18.01 -7.19 -11.59
CA ALA A 3 -16.74 -6.50 -11.71
C ALA A 3 -16.92 -5.08 -11.19
N LYS A 4 -16.06 -4.68 -10.27
CA LYS A 4 -16.09 -3.31 -9.77
C LYS A 4 -15.56 -2.36 -10.82
N ASN A 5 -16.23 -1.22 -10.98
CA ASN A 5 -15.80 -0.17 -11.88
C ASN A 5 -14.75 0.68 -11.17
N VAL A 6 -13.47 0.37 -11.40
CA VAL A 6 -12.36 1.07 -10.75
C VAL A 6 -11.43 1.63 -11.81
N GLU A 7 -11.17 2.92 -11.73
CA GLU A 7 -10.21 3.61 -12.57
C GLU A 7 -8.85 3.61 -11.87
N PHE A 8 -7.80 3.22 -12.59
CA PHE A 8 -6.45 3.17 -12.06
C PHE A 8 -5.60 4.29 -12.66
N GLY A 9 -4.89 5.03 -11.80
CA GLY A 9 -3.94 6.04 -12.21
C GLY A 9 -2.53 5.68 -11.73
N TYR A 10 -1.55 6.07 -12.53
CA TYR A 10 -0.14 5.83 -12.20
C TYR A 10 0.64 7.11 -12.45
N PHE A 11 1.38 7.57 -11.43
CA PHE A 11 2.13 8.83 -11.47
C PHE A 11 3.52 8.60 -10.89
N ASN A 12 4.53 8.67 -11.75
CA ASN A 12 5.92 8.51 -11.31
C ASN A 12 6.64 9.85 -11.36
N TYR A 13 7.02 10.35 -10.19
CA TYR A 13 7.73 11.63 -10.04
C TYR A 13 9.22 11.45 -9.79
N VAL A 14 9.75 10.24 -9.96
CA VAL A 14 11.13 9.92 -9.68
C VAL A 14 11.93 9.88 -10.98
N GLU A 15 13.16 10.40 -10.94
CA GLU A 15 14.06 10.38 -12.09
C GLU A 15 14.32 8.94 -12.56
N GLU A 16 14.45 8.76 -13.87
CA GLU A 16 14.57 7.44 -14.48
C GLU A 16 15.78 6.63 -13.97
N GLU A 17 16.90 7.30 -13.68
CA GLU A 17 18.12 6.64 -13.22
C GLU A 17 18.08 6.18 -11.76
N VAL A 18 17.08 6.60 -10.99
CA VAL A 18 16.97 6.21 -9.60
C VAL A 18 16.58 4.74 -9.49
N GLN A 19 17.31 3.99 -8.68
CA GLN A 19 17.06 2.58 -8.44
C GLN A 19 16.86 2.35 -6.95
N VAL A 20 16.09 1.33 -6.62
CA VAL A 20 15.87 0.92 -5.23
C VAL A 20 16.49 -0.45 -5.00
N ILE A 21 16.81 -0.72 -3.74
CA ILE A 21 17.29 -2.03 -3.31
C ILE A 21 16.07 -2.85 -2.89
N ALA A 22 15.65 -3.75 -3.75
CA ALA A 22 14.43 -4.50 -3.50
C ALA A 22 14.38 -5.80 -4.28
N ASP A 23 13.68 -6.77 -3.73
CA ASP A 23 13.31 -7.99 -4.43
C ASP A 23 12.03 -7.68 -5.22
N ALA A 24 12.14 -7.68 -6.55
CA ALA A 24 11.02 -7.30 -7.42
C ALA A 24 9.79 -8.17 -7.20
N GLU A 25 9.96 -9.46 -6.99
CA GLU A 25 8.86 -10.40 -6.74
C GLU A 25 8.12 -10.05 -5.45
N GLN A 26 8.88 -9.78 -4.39
CA GLN A 26 8.32 -9.44 -3.09
C GLN A 26 7.58 -8.09 -3.13
N ILE A 27 8.15 -7.11 -3.81
CA ILE A 27 7.50 -5.79 -3.92
C ILE A 27 6.25 -5.87 -4.80
N THR A 28 6.28 -6.68 -5.84
CA THR A 28 5.07 -6.94 -6.63
C THR A 28 3.96 -7.52 -5.76
N ARG A 29 4.31 -8.44 -4.88
CA ARG A 29 3.37 -9.04 -3.93
C ARG A 29 2.79 -8.00 -2.98
N VAL A 30 3.64 -7.08 -2.49
CA VAL A 30 3.19 -5.96 -1.62
C VAL A 30 2.14 -5.12 -2.35
N ILE A 31 2.45 -4.70 -3.57
CA ILE A 31 1.55 -3.85 -4.35
C ILE A 31 0.23 -4.59 -4.64
N HIS A 32 0.30 -5.85 -5.05
CA HIS A 32 -0.89 -6.67 -5.31
C HIS A 32 -1.78 -6.77 -4.06
N ASN A 33 -1.18 -7.04 -2.90
CA ASN A 33 -1.95 -7.17 -1.67
C ASN A 33 -2.64 -5.86 -1.29
N ILE A 34 -1.95 -4.73 -1.44
CA ILE A 34 -2.53 -3.42 -1.14
C ILE A 34 -3.65 -3.10 -2.13
N VAL A 35 -3.41 -3.27 -3.43
CA VAL A 35 -4.41 -2.98 -4.46
C VAL A 35 -5.63 -3.87 -4.31
N ASN A 36 -5.43 -5.16 -4.07
CA ASN A 36 -6.53 -6.11 -3.86
C ASN A 36 -7.37 -5.71 -2.65
N ASN A 37 -6.72 -5.24 -1.59
CA ASN A 37 -7.41 -4.75 -0.41
C ASN A 37 -8.25 -3.52 -0.73
N SER A 38 -7.70 -2.59 -1.50
CA SER A 38 -8.43 -1.39 -1.95
C SER A 38 -9.63 -1.73 -2.80
N VAL A 39 -9.50 -2.68 -3.73
CA VAL A 39 -10.61 -3.13 -4.57
C VAL A 39 -11.68 -3.81 -3.73
N LYS A 40 -11.27 -4.65 -2.79
CA LYS A 40 -12.18 -5.41 -1.93
C LYS A 40 -13.11 -4.51 -1.13
N TYR A 41 -12.60 -3.39 -0.63
CA TYR A 41 -13.37 -2.47 0.19
C TYR A 41 -13.84 -1.23 -0.56
N MET A 42 -13.81 -1.30 -1.90
CA MET A 42 -14.33 -0.22 -2.73
C MET A 42 -15.86 -0.22 -2.67
N ASP A 43 -16.43 0.89 -2.22
CA ASP A 43 -17.88 1.05 -2.07
C ASP A 43 -18.42 2.24 -2.87
N LYS A 44 -17.60 2.84 -3.71
CA LYS A 44 -18.03 3.95 -4.56
C LYS A 44 -18.42 3.45 -5.94
N GLU A 45 -19.44 4.06 -6.51
CA GLU A 45 -19.88 3.75 -7.87
C GLU A 45 -18.76 3.98 -8.88
N LYS A 46 -18.00 5.07 -8.68
CA LYS A 46 -16.82 5.37 -9.48
C LYS A 46 -15.58 5.25 -8.61
N GLY A 47 -15.06 4.04 -8.50
CA GLY A 47 -13.87 3.78 -7.73
C GLY A 47 -12.62 4.32 -8.40
N LYS A 48 -11.69 4.81 -7.60
CA LYS A 48 -10.39 5.29 -8.07
C LYS A 48 -9.29 4.75 -7.19
N ILE A 49 -8.24 4.26 -7.83
CA ILE A 49 -7.01 3.85 -7.15
C ILE A 49 -5.87 4.51 -7.88
N ASN A 50 -5.09 5.33 -7.17
CA ASN A 50 -3.94 6.02 -7.74
C ASN A 50 -2.68 5.55 -7.05
N LEU A 51 -1.69 5.15 -7.85
CA LEU A 51 -0.37 4.81 -7.37
C LEU A 51 0.58 5.94 -7.74
N ARG A 52 1.27 6.50 -6.74
CA ARG A 52 2.25 7.56 -6.93
C ARG A 52 3.59 7.11 -6.41
N ILE A 53 4.65 7.47 -7.11
CA ILE A 53 6.03 7.21 -6.69
C ILE A 53 6.74 8.54 -6.54
N LYS A 54 7.32 8.79 -5.36
CA LYS A 54 7.95 10.05 -5.01
C LYS A 54 9.37 9.85 -4.50
N ASP A 55 10.21 10.84 -4.76
CA ASP A 55 11.58 10.88 -4.27
C ASP A 55 11.58 11.53 -2.89
N VAL A 56 12.05 10.81 -1.87
CA VAL A 56 12.03 11.28 -0.49
C VAL A 56 13.42 11.06 0.14
N GLY A 57 14.40 11.84 -0.30
CA GLY A 57 15.76 11.76 0.23
C GLY A 57 16.46 10.44 -0.13
N ASP A 58 16.79 9.65 0.86
CA ASP A 58 17.46 8.36 0.65
C ASP A 58 16.50 7.22 0.28
N PHE A 59 15.21 7.55 0.19
CA PHE A 59 14.16 6.58 -0.06
C PHE A 59 13.31 6.98 -1.25
N VAL A 60 12.67 5.99 -1.83
CA VAL A 60 11.58 6.19 -2.78
C VAL A 60 10.30 5.82 -2.03
N GLN A 61 9.32 6.70 -2.05
CA GLN A 61 8.03 6.50 -1.40
C GLN A 61 6.97 6.10 -2.41
N VAL A 62 6.28 5.03 -2.12
CA VAL A 62 5.14 4.57 -2.92
C VAL A 62 3.87 4.86 -2.15
N GLU A 63 2.90 5.48 -2.81
CA GLU A 63 1.60 5.81 -2.25
C GLU A 63 0.51 5.14 -3.08
N ILE A 64 -0.38 4.42 -2.43
CA ILE A 64 -1.51 3.80 -3.10
C ILE A 64 -2.78 4.33 -2.43
N GLU A 65 -3.47 5.22 -3.13
CA GLU A 65 -4.65 5.92 -2.62
C GLU A 65 -5.90 5.36 -3.27
N ASP A 66 -6.92 5.10 -2.46
CA ASP A 66 -8.23 4.74 -2.96
C ASP A 66 -9.29 5.68 -2.40
N ASN A 67 -10.45 5.71 -3.04
CA ASN A 67 -11.60 6.47 -2.59
C ASN A 67 -12.70 5.53 -2.05
N GLY A 68 -12.31 4.40 -1.46
CA GLY A 68 -13.22 3.43 -0.90
C GLY A 68 -13.85 3.85 0.42
N LYS A 69 -14.27 2.85 1.19
CA LYS A 69 -15.00 3.13 2.44
C LYS A 69 -14.13 3.71 3.56
N GLY A 70 -12.81 3.63 3.43
CA GLY A 70 -11.90 4.09 4.46
C GLY A 70 -11.84 3.16 5.67
N ILE A 71 -11.04 3.57 6.65
CA ILE A 71 -10.80 2.80 7.87
C ILE A 71 -11.09 3.70 9.06
N ALA A 72 -11.83 3.18 10.02
CA ALA A 72 -12.12 3.92 11.26
C ALA A 72 -10.82 4.21 12.01
N ALA A 73 -10.77 5.39 12.64
CA ALA A 73 -9.57 5.80 13.39
C ALA A 73 -9.18 4.78 14.47
N LYS A 74 -10.14 4.12 15.08
CA LYS A 74 -9.89 3.10 16.11
C LYS A 74 -9.17 1.86 15.56
N ASP A 75 -9.38 1.55 14.27
CA ASP A 75 -8.80 0.37 13.64
C ASP A 75 -7.43 0.65 13.01
N LEU A 76 -7.19 1.91 12.63
CA LEU A 76 -6.01 2.28 11.87
C LEU A 76 -4.67 1.83 12.50
N PRO A 77 -4.46 1.94 13.82
CA PRO A 77 -3.22 1.48 14.43
C PRO A 77 -2.99 -0.03 14.35
N ASN A 78 -4.03 -0.81 14.06
CA ASN A 78 -3.99 -2.26 14.16
C ASN A 78 -4.10 -2.98 12.82
N ILE A 79 -4.23 -2.25 11.70
CA ILE A 79 -4.51 -2.88 10.41
C ILE A 79 -3.38 -3.77 9.90
N PHE A 80 -2.16 -3.59 10.40
CA PHE A 80 -1.02 -4.41 10.02
C PHE A 80 -0.77 -5.59 10.96
N GLU A 81 -1.58 -5.72 12.01
CA GLU A 81 -1.47 -6.85 12.92
C GLU A 81 -2.03 -8.12 12.27
N ARG A 82 -1.34 -9.22 12.50
CA ARG A 82 -1.76 -10.51 12.00
C ARG A 82 -3.13 -10.89 12.55
N PHE A 83 -4.02 -11.33 11.67
CA PHE A 83 -5.40 -11.73 12.00
C PHE A 83 -6.32 -10.60 12.46
N TYR A 84 -5.83 -9.36 12.49
CA TYR A 84 -6.69 -8.25 12.84
C TYR A 84 -7.70 -8.00 11.71
N ARG A 85 -8.94 -7.78 12.08
CA ARG A 85 -10.00 -7.46 11.13
C ARG A 85 -10.85 -6.34 11.71
N THR A 86 -11.20 -5.38 10.85
CA THR A 86 -12.11 -4.30 11.24
C THR A 86 -13.52 -4.86 11.44
N ASP A 87 -14.38 -4.12 12.13
CA ASP A 87 -15.77 -4.53 12.33
C ASP A 87 -16.47 -4.76 10.98
N ALA A 88 -16.24 -3.87 10.02
CA ALA A 88 -16.78 -4.01 8.67
C ALA A 88 -16.33 -5.32 8.02
N SER A 89 -15.05 -5.67 8.18
CA SER A 89 -14.49 -6.90 7.64
C SER A 89 -15.06 -8.14 8.34
N ARG A 90 -15.22 -8.10 9.65
CA ARG A 90 -15.79 -9.23 10.42
C ARG A 90 -17.21 -9.56 10.02
N ASN A 91 -17.96 -8.54 9.64
CA ASN A 91 -19.37 -8.69 9.27
C ASN A 91 -19.57 -8.87 7.77
N SER A 92 -18.50 -8.96 7.01
CA SER A 92 -18.54 -9.07 5.56
C SER A 92 -18.19 -10.48 5.10
N SER A 93 -18.95 -11.00 4.16
CA SER A 93 -18.58 -12.23 3.47
C SER A 93 -17.28 -12.10 2.66
N LYS A 94 -16.85 -10.87 2.42
CA LYS A 94 -15.61 -10.56 1.70
C LYS A 94 -14.40 -10.60 2.62
N GLY A 95 -14.59 -10.74 3.92
CA GLY A 95 -13.50 -10.74 4.88
C GLY A 95 -12.52 -11.86 4.62
N GLY A 96 -11.25 -11.56 4.47
CA GLY A 96 -10.18 -12.54 4.32
C GLY A 96 -9.66 -13.01 5.68
N SER A 97 -8.51 -13.67 5.66
CA SER A 97 -7.88 -14.21 6.85
C SER A 97 -7.29 -13.15 7.79
N GLY A 98 -7.16 -11.91 7.34
CA GLY A 98 -6.55 -10.84 8.11
C GLY A 98 -5.03 -10.91 8.15
N ILE A 99 -4.39 -11.62 7.23
CA ILE A 99 -2.93 -11.73 7.19
C ILE A 99 -2.28 -10.97 6.05
N GLY A 100 -3.08 -10.46 5.08
CA GLY A 100 -2.54 -9.79 3.90
C GLY A 100 -1.67 -8.58 4.21
N LEU A 101 -2.15 -7.67 5.07
CA LEU A 101 -1.39 -6.46 5.41
C LEU A 101 -0.24 -6.75 6.39
N SER A 102 -0.35 -7.79 7.21
CA SER A 102 0.77 -8.18 8.07
C SER A 102 1.95 -8.71 7.26
N ILE A 103 1.66 -9.43 6.17
CA ILE A 103 2.68 -9.90 5.24
C ILE A 103 3.34 -8.72 4.54
N VAL A 104 2.54 -7.75 4.11
CA VAL A 104 3.03 -6.54 3.46
C VAL A 104 4.01 -5.80 4.39
N LYS A 105 3.62 -5.60 5.64
CA LYS A 105 4.49 -4.95 6.62
C LYS A 105 5.79 -5.71 6.82
N LYS A 106 5.71 -7.03 6.95
CA LYS A 106 6.90 -7.87 7.12
C LYS A 106 7.87 -7.71 5.95
N ILE A 107 7.35 -7.78 4.73
CA ILE A 107 8.19 -7.63 3.53
C ILE A 107 8.88 -6.28 3.51
N ILE A 108 8.13 -5.20 3.74
CA ILE A 108 8.69 -3.85 3.71
C ILE A 108 9.74 -3.66 4.79
N GLU A 109 9.48 -4.14 6.01
CA GLU A 109 10.44 -4.03 7.11
C GLU A 109 11.71 -4.85 6.84
N GLU A 110 11.57 -6.02 6.22
CA GLU A 110 12.73 -6.83 5.83
C GLU A 110 13.58 -6.14 4.75
N HIS A 111 12.98 -5.21 4.01
CA HIS A 111 13.70 -4.39 3.04
C HIS A 111 14.29 -3.12 3.65
N GLY A 112 14.20 -2.95 4.97
CA GLY A 112 14.69 -1.77 5.64
C GLY A 112 13.81 -0.54 5.46
N GLY A 113 12.58 -0.72 5.02
CA GLY A 113 11.62 0.34 4.81
C GLY A 113 10.59 0.45 5.94
N LYS A 114 9.61 1.28 5.70
CA LYS A 114 8.47 1.47 6.60
C LYS A 114 7.18 1.47 5.80
N ILE A 115 6.10 1.08 6.45
CA ILE A 115 4.76 1.15 5.88
C ILE A 115 3.81 1.79 6.89
N TRP A 116 2.91 2.62 6.42
CA TRP A 116 1.89 3.24 7.25
C TRP A 116 0.69 3.60 6.37
N ALA A 117 -0.39 4.04 7.00
CA ALA A 117 -1.59 4.42 6.28
C ALA A 117 -2.22 5.66 6.91
N THR A 118 -2.88 6.44 6.06
CA THR A 118 -3.80 7.48 6.49
C THR A 118 -5.16 7.12 5.90
N SER A 119 -6.22 7.42 6.63
CA SER A 119 -7.56 7.07 6.17
C SER A 119 -8.61 7.98 6.78
N ARG A 120 -9.73 8.08 6.08
CA ARG A 120 -10.91 8.77 6.57
C ARG A 120 -12.13 7.96 6.15
N GLU A 121 -12.97 7.63 7.12
CA GLU A 121 -14.17 6.85 6.83
C GLU A 121 -15.02 7.51 5.74
N ASN A 122 -15.52 6.69 4.83
CA ASN A 122 -16.37 7.09 3.71
C ASN A 122 -15.67 7.96 2.66
N THR A 123 -14.37 8.22 2.83
CA THR A 123 -13.58 9.02 1.90
C THR A 123 -12.52 8.19 1.18
N GLY A 124 -11.80 7.36 1.93
CA GLY A 124 -10.79 6.49 1.35
C GLY A 124 -9.57 6.29 2.23
N THR A 125 -8.60 5.59 1.69
CA THR A 125 -7.38 5.21 2.40
C THR A 125 -6.18 5.44 1.49
N THR A 126 -5.08 5.92 2.06
CA THR A 126 -3.79 5.93 1.37
C THR A 126 -2.80 5.08 2.16
N MET A 127 -2.22 4.09 1.47
CA MET A 127 -1.13 3.29 1.99
C MET A 127 0.18 3.88 1.51
N TYR A 128 1.16 3.97 2.40
CA TYR A 128 2.48 4.51 2.10
C TYR A 128 3.54 3.49 2.47
N PHE A 129 4.51 3.28 1.59
CA PHE A 129 5.71 2.56 2.00
C PHE A 129 6.94 3.18 1.35
N VAL A 130 8.09 2.99 1.98
CA VAL A 130 9.35 3.51 1.48
C VAL A 130 10.34 2.38 1.26
N LEU A 131 11.14 2.50 0.21
CA LEU A 131 12.22 1.59 -0.11
C LEU A 131 13.51 2.39 -0.23
N ARG A 132 14.62 1.79 0.22
CA ARG A 132 15.93 2.44 0.13
C ARG A 132 16.36 2.57 -1.32
N LYS A 133 16.90 3.75 -1.65
CA LYS A 133 17.56 3.94 -2.93
C LYS A 133 18.88 3.17 -2.95
N TYR A 134 19.21 2.62 -4.11
CA TYR A 134 20.54 2.13 -4.34
C TYR A 134 21.49 3.31 -4.47
N GLN A 135 22.58 3.29 -3.71
CA GLN A 135 23.59 4.33 -3.77
C GLN A 135 24.93 3.70 -4.05
N GLU A 136 25.56 4.18 -5.11
CA GLU A 136 26.89 3.73 -5.45
C GLU A 136 27.87 4.33 -4.45
N VAL A 137 28.67 3.45 -3.81
CA VAL A 137 29.69 3.92 -2.86
C VAL A 137 30.85 4.48 -3.65
N PRO A 138 31.26 5.76 -3.44
CA PRO A 138 32.42 6.31 -4.13
C PRO A 138 33.66 5.51 -3.78
N VAL A 139 34.45 5.19 -4.80
CA VAL A 139 35.74 4.55 -4.59
C VAL A 139 36.76 5.63 -4.29
N ASN A 140 37.31 5.60 -3.08
CA ASN A 140 38.38 6.52 -2.70
C ASN A 140 39.71 5.90 -3.11
N GLU A 141 40.37 6.53 -4.01
CA GLU A 141 41.72 6.13 -4.44
C GLU A 141 42.77 6.94 -3.71
#